data_87628520c5e49aaccf71526c66cb3ec8
#
_entry.id   87628520c5e49aaccf71526c66cb3ec8
#
_cell.length_a   1.000
_cell.length_b   1.000
_cell.length_c   1.000
_cell.angle_alpha   90.00
_cell.angle_beta   90.00
_cell.angle_gamma   90.00
#
_symmetry.space_group_name_H-M   'P 1'
#
loop_
_entity.id
_entity.type
_entity.pdbx_description
1 polymer ?
#
loop_
_entity_poly.entity_id
_entity_poly.type
_entity_poly.pdbx_seq_one_letter_code
_entity_poly.pdbx_strand_id
1 'polypeptide(L)'
;MLTLSQLISKSRLNGILQAEDYDHSSLLEIEYEGKKDRWIPNSSGVWRCESSKPQLHFNGMYEGSLFYGTRFDDSRKIDQLLSQGKLQESDIVDSDEYVIDKMGMILHGSYARYTGLKRVRNRNIAHRLGFKNAPYFNEVNGNLISQYRMSSGECLLVSLLHFVYNSIVRRSLPEDQKILVLIDEIELALHPLAVSRLLDLLNDLVEVNDNLVVILTSHSPEVIRKLKPANLLKISNNDGVVSLESNCYPSYLIRDVYTHDGFDFLLLTEDILARSIVDKILLKEGLRESRLVHIVPAGGWENVLTLQKELLVGNVLGISKQVISILDGDIKERVGDEHKDLRKLFLPVSSIEKFMYGVVIENNNPGIRKIINDKYFTVKSLDTLVAEFNSRYPKAPKNPDKKLYFKLKKDFESRGITEELFINNLVDDLLNFIDFTKFTNQLRSVLGA
;
A
#
# COMPACT_ATOMS: atom_id res chain seq x y z
N MET A 1 13.33 -12.31 -0.11
CA MET A 1 14.11 -12.02 1.12
C MET A 1 15.44 -12.77 1.18
N LEU A 2 15.47 -14.09 0.94
CA LEU A 2 16.71 -14.89 0.98
C LEU A 2 17.80 -14.36 0.05
N THR A 3 17.47 -14.07 -1.20
CA THR A 3 18.44 -13.51 -2.18
C THR A 3 18.98 -12.16 -1.76
N LEU A 4 18.16 -11.28 -1.19
CA LEU A 4 18.61 -9.99 -0.66
C LEU A 4 19.55 -10.16 0.55
N SER A 5 19.43 -11.24 1.30
CA SER A 5 20.31 -11.51 2.43
C SER A 5 21.79 -11.76 2.01
N GLN A 6 22.04 -12.02 0.71
CA GLN A 6 23.39 -12.07 0.14
C GLN A 6 24.15 -10.73 0.30
N LEU A 7 23.43 -9.61 0.33
CA LEU A 7 24.04 -8.30 0.60
C LEU A 7 24.62 -8.19 2.01
N ILE A 8 24.10 -8.96 2.95
CA ILE A 8 24.55 -8.99 4.35
C ILE A 8 25.69 -10.00 4.55
N SER A 9 25.61 -11.16 3.88
CA SER A 9 26.61 -12.21 4.00
C SER A 9 26.95 -12.85 2.67
N LYS A 10 28.20 -12.75 2.26
CA LYS A 10 28.71 -13.20 0.94
C LYS A 10 28.55 -14.70 0.65
N SER A 11 28.25 -15.51 1.66
CA SER A 11 28.07 -16.96 1.53
C SER A 11 26.61 -17.43 1.59
N ARG A 12 25.65 -16.51 1.63
CA ARG A 12 24.24 -16.86 1.84
C ARG A 12 23.67 -17.72 0.73
N LEU A 13 23.86 -17.35 -0.53
CA LEU A 13 23.35 -18.16 -1.66
C LEU A 13 23.88 -19.59 -1.61
N ASN A 14 25.17 -19.78 -1.34
CA ASN A 14 25.79 -21.10 -1.24
C ASN A 14 25.34 -21.92 0.00
N GLY A 15 24.80 -21.27 1.00
CA GLY A 15 24.33 -21.94 2.22
C GLY A 15 22.84 -22.23 2.24
N ILE A 16 22.08 -21.65 1.33
CA ILE A 16 20.62 -21.66 1.34
C ILE A 16 20.06 -22.37 0.11
N LEU A 17 20.56 -22.06 -1.10
CA LEU A 17 20.07 -22.63 -2.34
C LEU A 17 20.54 -24.07 -2.51
N GLN A 18 19.61 -24.94 -2.91
CA GLN A 18 19.82 -26.33 -3.30
C GLN A 18 20.01 -26.40 -4.82
N ALA A 19 20.54 -27.51 -5.32
CA ALA A 19 20.75 -27.71 -6.76
C ALA A 19 19.45 -27.66 -7.59
N GLU A 20 18.32 -27.94 -6.94
CA GLU A 20 16.99 -27.93 -7.54
C GLU A 20 16.36 -26.54 -7.64
N ASP A 21 16.92 -25.56 -6.93
CA ASP A 21 16.39 -24.19 -6.87
C ASP A 21 16.86 -23.32 -8.06
N TYR A 22 17.80 -23.79 -8.87
CA TYR A 22 18.39 -23.03 -9.97
C TYR A 22 18.98 -23.94 -11.03
N ASP A 23 19.21 -23.38 -12.22
CA ASP A 23 19.98 -24.02 -13.31
C ASP A 23 21.26 -23.23 -13.62
N HIS A 24 22.07 -23.74 -14.56
CA HIS A 24 23.31 -23.09 -14.95
C HIS A 24 23.15 -21.74 -15.66
N SER A 25 21.93 -21.42 -16.11
CA SER A 25 21.59 -20.14 -16.73
C SER A 25 21.05 -19.12 -15.71
N SER A 26 20.83 -19.53 -14.46
CA SER A 26 20.31 -18.67 -13.41
C SER A 26 21.24 -17.52 -13.10
N LEU A 27 20.65 -16.34 -12.92
CA LEU A 27 21.36 -15.08 -12.66
C LEU A 27 20.66 -14.36 -11.51
N LEU A 28 21.47 -13.93 -10.52
CA LEU A 28 21.04 -12.94 -9.54
C LEU A 28 21.75 -11.63 -9.81
N GLU A 29 21.01 -10.60 -10.09
CA GLU A 29 21.51 -9.25 -10.28
C GLU A 29 20.92 -8.33 -9.22
N ILE A 30 21.77 -7.59 -8.54
CA ILE A 30 21.39 -6.59 -7.53
C ILE A 30 22.01 -5.27 -7.91
N GLU A 31 21.18 -4.24 -8.00
CA GLU A 31 21.61 -2.86 -8.27
C GLU A 31 21.14 -1.94 -7.14
N TYR A 32 22.03 -1.09 -6.67
CA TYR A 32 21.74 -0.09 -5.66
C TYR A 32 22.64 1.14 -5.82
N GLU A 33 22.04 2.33 -5.91
CA GLU A 33 22.76 3.61 -6.09
C GLU A 33 23.80 3.57 -7.24
N GLY A 34 23.42 2.96 -8.36
CA GLY A 34 24.29 2.84 -9.54
C GLY A 34 25.43 1.82 -9.43
N LYS A 35 25.56 1.13 -8.31
CA LYS A 35 26.46 -0.02 -8.14
C LYS A 35 25.68 -1.29 -8.42
N LYS A 36 26.34 -2.24 -9.10
CA LYS A 36 25.72 -3.46 -9.58
C LYS A 36 26.59 -4.67 -9.33
N ASP A 37 26.04 -5.68 -8.68
CA ASP A 37 26.65 -6.99 -8.52
C ASP A 37 25.81 -8.06 -9.21
N ARG A 38 26.50 -8.94 -9.97
CA ARG A 38 25.91 -10.09 -10.66
C ARG A 38 26.51 -11.37 -10.10
N TRP A 39 25.66 -12.31 -9.75
CA TRP A 39 26.02 -13.60 -9.18
C TRP A 39 25.52 -14.70 -10.10
N ILE A 40 26.39 -15.63 -10.44
CA ILE A 40 26.12 -16.78 -11.31
C ILE A 40 26.60 -18.08 -10.65
N PRO A 41 25.89 -19.21 -10.82
CA PRO A 41 26.38 -20.49 -10.39
C PRO A 41 27.46 -20.99 -11.37
N ASN A 42 28.57 -21.52 -10.82
CA ASN A 42 29.56 -22.20 -11.65
C ASN A 42 29.13 -23.64 -11.95
N SER A 43 29.94 -24.38 -12.70
CA SER A 43 29.67 -25.77 -13.08
C SER A 43 29.51 -26.75 -11.91
N SER A 44 30.02 -26.39 -10.74
CA SER A 44 29.86 -27.16 -9.50
C SER A 44 28.72 -26.63 -8.59
N GLY A 45 27.89 -25.73 -9.09
CA GLY A 45 26.74 -25.19 -8.35
C GLY A 45 27.10 -24.09 -7.33
N VAL A 46 28.36 -23.65 -7.29
CA VAL A 46 28.78 -22.59 -6.35
C VAL A 46 28.53 -21.22 -6.96
N TRP A 47 27.73 -20.41 -6.30
CA TRP A 47 27.44 -19.04 -6.70
C TRP A 47 28.63 -18.12 -6.47
N ARG A 48 29.04 -17.42 -7.52
CA ARG A 48 30.15 -16.47 -7.50
C ARG A 48 29.75 -15.14 -8.09
N CYS A 49 30.24 -14.05 -7.50
CA CYS A 49 30.12 -12.74 -8.11
C CYS A 49 31.00 -12.66 -9.36
N GLU A 50 30.47 -12.11 -10.46
CA GLU A 50 31.24 -11.90 -11.71
C GLU A 50 32.43 -10.94 -11.47
N SER A 51 32.23 -9.93 -10.62
CA SER A 51 33.34 -9.07 -10.18
C SER A 51 34.21 -9.79 -9.16
N SER A 52 35.53 -9.59 -9.22
CA SER A 52 36.48 -10.17 -8.26
C SER A 52 36.20 -9.77 -6.81
N LYS A 53 35.50 -8.64 -6.60
CA LYS A 53 35.05 -8.15 -5.30
C LYS A 53 33.64 -7.58 -5.45
N PRO A 54 32.62 -8.10 -4.72
CA PRO A 54 31.32 -7.48 -4.66
C PRO A 54 31.40 -6.02 -4.22
N GLN A 55 30.68 -5.14 -4.94
CA GLN A 55 30.64 -3.70 -4.67
C GLN A 55 29.56 -3.38 -3.61
N LEU A 56 28.55 -4.22 -3.53
CA LEU A 56 27.42 -4.06 -2.60
C LEU A 56 27.64 -4.96 -1.38
N HIS A 57 27.80 -4.33 -0.23
CA HIS A 57 27.87 -5.02 1.05
C HIS A 57 27.29 -4.12 2.14
N PHE A 58 26.30 -4.65 2.83
CA PHE A 58 25.61 -3.96 3.90
C PHE A 58 25.95 -4.60 5.24
N ASN A 59 26.09 -3.80 6.27
CA ASN A 59 25.90 -4.32 7.61
C ASN A 59 24.42 -4.57 7.81
N GLY A 60 24.05 -5.75 8.30
CA GLY A 60 22.62 -6.03 8.34
C GLY A 60 22.25 -7.26 9.13
N MET A 61 20.97 -7.43 9.23
CA MET A 61 20.29 -8.52 9.93
C MET A 61 19.22 -9.11 9.02
N TYR A 62 19.10 -10.42 9.06
CA TYR A 62 17.98 -11.14 8.47
C TYR A 62 17.30 -12.01 9.52
N GLU A 63 16.03 -11.76 9.75
CA GLU A 63 15.14 -12.60 10.57
C GLU A 63 14.05 -13.20 9.69
N GLY A 64 13.89 -14.51 9.74
CA GLY A 64 12.91 -15.23 8.95
C GLY A 64 12.67 -16.65 9.44
N SER A 65 11.62 -17.26 8.94
CA SER A 65 11.15 -18.60 9.37
C SER A 65 12.21 -19.70 9.24
N LEU A 66 13.10 -19.60 8.24
CA LEU A 66 14.18 -20.56 8.05
C LEU A 66 15.23 -20.61 9.18
N PHE A 67 15.32 -19.55 9.99
CA PHE A 67 16.27 -19.51 11.11
C PHE A 67 15.73 -20.08 12.43
N TYR A 68 14.45 -20.47 12.46
CA TYR A 68 13.90 -21.14 13.66
C TYR A 68 14.63 -22.44 14.01
N GLY A 69 15.14 -23.18 13.03
CA GLY A 69 15.90 -24.40 13.23
C GLY A 69 17.21 -24.21 14.01
N THR A 70 17.94 -23.11 13.80
CA THR A 70 19.20 -22.84 14.50
C THR A 70 19.02 -22.51 15.97
N ARG A 71 17.83 -22.10 16.40
CA ARG A 71 17.49 -21.86 17.81
C ARG A 71 17.60 -23.13 18.64
N PHE A 72 17.24 -24.29 18.10
CA PHE A 72 17.20 -25.54 18.87
C PHE A 72 18.58 -26.05 19.26
N ASP A 73 19.59 -25.84 18.46
CA ASP A 73 20.97 -26.28 18.76
C ASP A 73 21.56 -25.47 19.92
N ASP A 74 21.46 -24.15 19.85
CA ASP A 74 21.93 -23.28 20.93
C ASP A 74 21.08 -23.45 22.20
N SER A 75 19.75 -23.70 22.08
CA SER A 75 18.88 -23.90 23.27
C SER A 75 19.27 -25.11 24.10
N ARG A 76 19.55 -26.25 23.45
CA ARG A 76 20.00 -27.46 24.15
C ARG A 76 21.30 -27.20 24.92
N LYS A 77 22.19 -26.47 24.32
CA LYS A 77 23.49 -26.15 24.94
C LYS A 77 23.36 -25.20 26.12
N ILE A 78 22.50 -24.18 26.00
CA ILE A 78 22.21 -23.25 27.11
C ILE A 78 21.59 -24.00 28.28
N ASP A 79 20.59 -24.81 28.05
CA ASP A 79 19.93 -25.60 29.09
C ASP A 79 20.90 -26.54 29.77
N GLN A 80 21.82 -27.15 29.03
CA GLN A 80 22.87 -27.96 29.56
C GLN A 80 23.84 -27.17 30.44
N LEU A 81 24.29 -25.99 30.00
CA LEU A 81 25.19 -25.13 30.77
C LEU A 81 24.55 -24.61 32.06
N LEU A 82 23.26 -24.22 31.97
CA LEU A 82 22.46 -23.79 33.14
C LEU A 82 22.29 -24.95 34.17
N SER A 83 21.90 -26.15 33.70
CA SER A 83 21.71 -27.33 34.55
C SER A 83 23.02 -27.83 35.20
N GLN A 84 24.14 -27.62 34.56
CA GLN A 84 25.47 -28.00 35.05
C GLN A 84 26.14 -26.91 35.91
N GLY A 85 25.52 -25.74 36.09
CA GLY A 85 26.11 -24.60 36.80
C GLY A 85 27.38 -24.05 36.14
N LYS A 86 27.55 -24.27 34.84
CA LYS A 86 28.74 -23.84 34.10
C LYS A 86 28.66 -22.39 33.60
N LEU A 87 27.51 -21.75 33.70
CA LEU A 87 27.35 -20.35 33.42
C LEU A 87 27.59 -19.55 34.70
N GLN A 88 28.69 -18.80 34.75
CA GLN A 88 29.08 -18.03 35.92
C GLN A 88 28.39 -16.67 35.92
N GLU A 89 28.14 -16.10 37.10
CA GLU A 89 27.59 -14.72 37.18
C GLU A 89 28.46 -13.69 36.45
N SER A 90 29.79 -13.89 36.46
CA SER A 90 30.74 -13.04 35.73
C SER A 90 30.58 -13.10 34.21
N ASP A 91 29.92 -14.11 33.66
CA ASP A 91 29.69 -14.30 32.22
C ASP A 91 28.47 -13.53 31.75
N ILE A 92 27.62 -13.08 32.67
CA ILE A 92 26.33 -12.42 32.40
C ILE A 92 26.42 -10.97 32.88
N VAL A 93 25.72 -10.09 32.16
CA VAL A 93 25.51 -8.69 32.54
C VAL A 93 24.07 -8.30 32.27
N ASP A 94 23.60 -7.26 32.95
CA ASP A 94 22.30 -6.67 32.63
C ASP A 94 22.24 -6.24 31.18
N SER A 95 21.07 -6.34 30.57
CA SER A 95 20.84 -5.88 29.21
C SER A 95 20.94 -4.36 29.13
N ASP A 96 21.17 -3.86 27.94
CA ASP A 96 21.12 -2.43 27.68
C ASP A 96 19.70 -1.89 27.90
N GLU A 97 19.57 -0.75 28.56
CA GLU A 97 18.29 -0.13 28.94
C GLU A 97 17.38 0.07 27.71
N TYR A 98 17.96 0.48 26.58
CA TYR A 98 17.23 0.59 25.33
C TYR A 98 16.49 -0.70 24.93
N VAL A 99 17.14 -1.85 25.07
CA VAL A 99 16.54 -3.15 24.71
C VAL A 99 15.42 -3.49 25.69
N ILE A 100 15.63 -3.25 26.98
CA ILE A 100 14.64 -3.48 28.05
C ILE A 100 13.38 -2.66 27.77
N ASP A 101 13.55 -1.36 27.56
CA ASP A 101 12.45 -0.41 27.35
C ASP A 101 11.67 -0.69 26.08
N LYS A 102 12.36 -0.91 24.97
CA LYS A 102 11.70 -1.18 23.70
C LYS A 102 10.98 -2.53 23.69
N MET A 103 11.53 -3.56 24.33
CA MET A 103 10.80 -4.83 24.51
C MET A 103 9.49 -4.64 25.28
N GLY A 104 9.54 -3.95 26.43
CA GLY A 104 8.37 -3.67 27.25
C GLY A 104 7.31 -2.87 26.49
N MET A 105 7.73 -1.80 25.82
CA MET A 105 6.83 -0.96 25.02
C MET A 105 6.19 -1.70 23.85
N ILE A 106 6.95 -2.46 23.08
CA ILE A 106 6.42 -3.17 21.92
C ILE A 106 5.45 -4.25 22.34
N LEU A 107 5.85 -5.15 23.25
CA LEU A 107 5.03 -6.30 23.61
C LEU A 107 3.84 -5.93 24.52
N HIS A 108 4.02 -5.00 25.44
CA HIS A 108 3.04 -4.73 26.50
C HIS A 108 2.54 -3.30 26.57
N GLY A 109 3.15 -2.35 25.86
CA GLY A 109 2.86 -0.92 25.99
C GLY A 109 3.33 -0.32 27.32
N SER A 110 4.34 -0.92 27.96
CA SER A 110 4.85 -0.50 29.26
C SER A 110 6.36 -0.71 29.37
N TYR A 111 7.07 0.27 29.90
CA TYR A 111 8.53 0.22 30.07
C TYR A 111 8.99 -0.69 31.23
N ALA A 112 8.14 -1.02 32.19
CA ALA A 112 8.55 -1.67 33.45
C ALA A 112 8.50 -3.21 33.43
N ARG A 113 8.56 -3.86 32.25
CA ARG A 113 8.27 -5.31 32.17
C ARG A 113 9.50 -6.22 32.14
N TYR A 114 10.63 -5.79 31.63
CA TYR A 114 11.81 -6.66 31.39
C TYR A 114 13.02 -6.22 32.21
N THR A 115 12.82 -5.73 33.43
CA THR A 115 13.88 -5.27 34.35
C THR A 115 14.91 -6.35 34.71
N GLY A 116 14.55 -7.61 34.60
CA GLY A 116 15.44 -8.76 34.82
C GLY A 116 16.11 -9.27 33.54
N LEU A 117 16.05 -8.52 32.43
CA LEU A 117 16.66 -8.94 31.17
C LEU A 117 18.19 -8.84 31.24
N LYS A 118 18.87 -9.96 31.02
CA LYS A 118 20.34 -10.10 31.05
C LYS A 118 20.85 -10.68 29.74
N ARG A 119 22.12 -10.51 29.46
CA ARG A 119 22.78 -11.10 28.29
C ARG A 119 24.17 -11.63 28.63
N VAL A 120 24.68 -12.50 27.77
CA VAL A 120 26.12 -12.85 27.85
C VAL A 120 26.94 -11.58 27.60
N ARG A 121 27.93 -11.34 28.43
CA ARG A 121 28.71 -10.11 28.52
C ARG A 121 29.29 -9.64 27.18
N ASN A 122 29.87 -10.55 26.41
CA ASN A 122 30.46 -10.24 25.12
C ASN A 122 30.60 -11.48 24.22
N ARG A 123 30.97 -11.24 22.97
CA ARG A 123 31.15 -12.28 21.95
C ARG A 123 32.22 -13.31 22.30
N ASN A 124 33.30 -12.91 22.95
CA ASN A 124 34.39 -13.82 23.32
C ASN A 124 33.92 -14.85 24.36
N ILE A 125 33.14 -14.41 25.33
CA ILE A 125 32.52 -15.29 26.33
C ILE A 125 31.50 -16.20 25.65
N ALA A 126 30.66 -15.68 24.75
CA ALA A 126 29.71 -16.50 24.01
C ALA A 126 30.43 -17.60 23.21
N HIS A 127 31.50 -17.27 22.50
CA HIS A 127 32.33 -18.25 21.78
C HIS A 127 32.99 -19.26 22.70
N ARG A 128 33.53 -18.83 23.84
CA ARG A 128 34.10 -19.73 24.85
C ARG A 128 33.07 -20.75 25.37
N LEU A 129 31.84 -20.29 25.56
CA LEU A 129 30.71 -21.13 25.94
C LEU A 129 30.15 -21.95 24.76
N GLY A 130 30.64 -21.68 23.54
CA GLY A 130 30.34 -22.37 22.30
C GLY A 130 29.03 -21.90 21.65
N PHE A 131 28.62 -20.67 21.89
CA PHE A 131 27.49 -20.04 21.21
C PHE A 131 27.94 -19.30 19.96
N LYS A 132 27.12 -19.29 18.94
CA LYS A 132 27.33 -18.48 17.72
C LYS A 132 27.03 -17.00 17.98
N ASN A 133 26.05 -16.71 18.81
CA ASN A 133 25.62 -15.36 19.19
C ASN A 133 25.63 -15.21 20.71
N ALA A 134 25.58 -13.97 21.22
CA ALA A 134 25.43 -13.71 22.65
C ALA A 134 23.96 -13.89 23.05
N PRO A 135 23.59 -14.99 23.75
CA PRO A 135 22.23 -15.23 24.13
C PRO A 135 21.78 -14.30 25.27
N TYR A 136 20.46 -14.12 25.34
CA TYR A 136 19.78 -13.37 26.37
C TYR A 136 19.10 -14.29 27.38
N PHE A 137 18.85 -13.73 28.55
CA PHE A 137 18.16 -14.38 29.66
C PHE A 137 17.18 -13.38 30.28
N ASN A 138 16.06 -13.86 30.78
CA ASN A 138 15.21 -13.09 31.65
C ASN A 138 15.23 -13.71 33.08
N GLU A 139 15.62 -12.92 34.07
CA GLU A 139 15.61 -13.36 35.46
C GLU A 139 14.21 -13.16 36.06
N VAL A 140 13.58 -14.26 36.45
CA VAL A 140 12.25 -14.27 37.06
C VAL A 140 12.33 -15.05 38.37
N ASN A 141 12.04 -14.41 39.48
CA ASN A 141 12.09 -15.02 40.80
C ASN A 141 13.45 -15.71 41.12
N GLY A 142 14.56 -15.09 40.71
CA GLY A 142 15.90 -15.63 40.92
C GLY A 142 16.32 -16.74 39.93
N ASN A 143 15.47 -17.11 38.98
CA ASN A 143 15.77 -18.13 37.97
C ASN A 143 16.06 -17.46 36.62
N LEU A 144 17.13 -17.87 35.96
CA LEU A 144 17.46 -17.43 34.61
C LEU A 144 16.68 -18.28 33.58
N ILE A 145 15.81 -17.62 32.85
CA ILE A 145 15.08 -18.18 31.70
C ILE A 145 15.82 -17.78 30.44
N SER A 146 16.33 -18.75 29.69
CA SER A 146 17.06 -18.43 28.44
C SER A 146 16.15 -17.87 27.37
N GLN A 147 16.73 -17.07 26.49
CA GLN A 147 16.05 -16.51 25.29
C GLN A 147 15.26 -17.58 24.52
N TYR A 148 15.77 -18.80 24.44
CA TYR A 148 15.14 -19.89 23.68
C TYR A 148 13.92 -20.51 24.38
N ARG A 149 13.72 -20.20 25.64
CA ARG A 149 12.52 -20.56 26.42
C ARG A 149 11.51 -19.42 26.53
N MET A 150 11.86 -18.25 26.06
CA MET A 150 10.94 -17.14 25.92
C MET A 150 9.95 -17.40 24.78
N SER A 151 8.87 -16.63 24.70
CA SER A 151 7.95 -16.67 23.56
C SER A 151 8.67 -16.35 22.25
N SER A 152 8.11 -16.78 21.11
CA SER A 152 8.67 -16.49 19.79
C SER A 152 8.84 -14.99 19.55
N GLY A 153 7.86 -14.18 20.00
CA GLY A 153 7.91 -12.74 19.89
C GLY A 153 9.02 -12.10 20.73
N GLU A 154 9.21 -12.54 21.97
CA GLU A 154 10.31 -12.06 22.81
C GLU A 154 11.67 -12.42 22.21
N CYS A 155 11.79 -13.64 21.70
CA CYS A 155 13.03 -14.10 21.07
C CYS A 155 13.40 -13.33 19.80
N LEU A 156 12.42 -13.04 18.95
CA LEU A 156 12.61 -12.22 17.74
C LEU A 156 12.99 -10.79 18.13
N LEU A 157 12.22 -10.18 19.03
CA LEU A 157 12.44 -8.79 19.43
C LEU A 157 13.78 -8.56 20.12
N VAL A 158 14.19 -9.42 21.02
CA VAL A 158 15.47 -9.24 21.71
C VAL A 158 16.65 -9.28 20.73
N SER A 159 16.58 -10.14 19.72
CA SER A 159 17.60 -10.23 18.66
C SER A 159 17.61 -8.96 17.79
N LEU A 160 16.44 -8.53 17.34
CA LEU A 160 16.29 -7.33 16.53
C LEU A 160 16.72 -6.07 17.28
N LEU A 161 16.25 -5.89 18.50
CA LEU A 161 16.57 -4.71 19.32
C LEU A 161 18.04 -4.67 19.71
N HIS A 162 18.66 -5.83 19.96
CA HIS A 162 20.11 -5.90 20.16
C HIS A 162 20.88 -5.42 18.91
N PHE A 163 20.46 -5.86 17.73
CA PHE A 163 21.08 -5.41 16.48
C PHE A 163 20.89 -3.89 16.28
N VAL A 164 19.66 -3.39 16.44
CA VAL A 164 19.32 -1.96 16.33
C VAL A 164 20.16 -1.14 17.32
N TYR A 165 20.22 -1.57 18.59
CA TYR A 165 21.01 -0.87 19.60
C TYR A 165 22.50 -0.75 19.20
N ASN A 166 23.14 -1.86 18.83
CA ASN A 166 24.56 -1.85 18.51
C ASN A 166 24.88 -1.15 17.18
N SER A 167 23.99 -1.26 16.19
CA SER A 167 24.27 -0.76 14.82
C SER A 167 23.81 0.67 14.60
N ILE A 168 22.80 1.13 15.34
CA ILE A 168 22.17 2.43 15.12
C ILE A 168 22.34 3.33 16.35
N VAL A 169 21.84 2.87 17.51
CA VAL A 169 21.78 3.72 18.71
C VAL A 169 23.14 3.96 19.30
N ARG A 170 23.94 2.90 19.47
CA ARG A 170 25.29 2.98 20.00
C ARG A 170 26.34 3.48 19.00
N ARG A 171 25.95 3.65 17.73
CA ARG A 171 26.82 4.13 16.64
C ARG A 171 28.16 3.39 16.56
N SER A 172 28.12 2.06 16.60
CA SER A 172 29.31 1.22 16.49
C SER A 172 29.79 1.02 15.03
N LEU A 173 29.05 1.54 14.07
CA LEU A 173 29.36 1.45 12.63
C LEU A 173 29.84 2.80 12.08
N PRO A 174 30.66 2.79 11.03
CA PRO A 174 30.99 4.00 10.28
C PRO A 174 29.71 4.71 9.77
N GLU A 175 29.71 6.04 9.78
CA GLU A 175 28.53 6.84 9.39
C GLU A 175 28.12 6.64 7.93
N ASP A 176 29.03 6.25 7.06
CA ASP A 176 28.81 5.99 5.63
C ASP A 176 28.36 4.56 5.32
N GLN A 177 28.32 3.68 6.33
CA GLN A 177 27.95 2.29 6.12
C GLN A 177 26.44 2.12 6.09
N LYS A 178 25.92 1.63 4.94
CA LYS A 178 24.50 1.27 4.82
C LYS A 178 24.14 0.09 5.72
N ILE A 179 22.96 0.17 6.32
CA ILE A 179 22.41 -0.84 7.23
C ILE A 179 21.16 -1.43 6.57
N LEU A 180 21.08 -2.75 6.48
CA LEU A 180 19.95 -3.45 5.88
C LEU A 180 19.30 -4.38 6.90
N VAL A 181 18.03 -4.14 7.21
CA VAL A 181 17.20 -5.00 8.07
C VAL A 181 16.19 -5.71 7.19
N LEU A 182 16.25 -7.03 7.18
CA LEU A 182 15.34 -7.89 6.45
C LEU A 182 14.50 -8.70 7.46
N ILE A 183 13.18 -8.58 7.40
CA ILE A 183 12.25 -9.30 8.27
C ILE A 183 11.24 -10.04 7.40
N ASP A 184 11.21 -11.36 7.49
CA ASP A 184 10.30 -12.21 6.74
C ASP A 184 9.12 -12.60 7.63
N GLU A 185 7.88 -12.33 7.15
CA GLU A 185 6.65 -12.64 7.87
C GLU A 185 6.61 -12.07 9.30
N ILE A 186 6.73 -10.74 9.40
CA ILE A 186 6.85 -10.01 10.69
C ILE A 186 5.74 -10.36 11.70
N GLU A 187 4.57 -10.77 11.22
CA GLU A 187 3.41 -11.15 12.05
C GLU A 187 3.50 -12.53 12.69
N LEU A 188 4.36 -13.43 12.22
CA LEU A 188 4.36 -14.83 12.70
C LEU A 188 4.61 -14.99 14.20
N ALA A 189 5.36 -14.09 14.78
CA ALA A 189 5.77 -14.20 16.18
C ALA A 189 5.12 -13.16 17.10
N LEU A 190 4.41 -12.17 16.55
CA LEU A 190 3.91 -11.02 17.29
C LEU A 190 2.40 -10.87 17.13
N HIS A 191 1.71 -10.50 18.21
CA HIS A 191 0.30 -10.14 18.10
C HIS A 191 0.12 -8.75 17.41
N PRO A 192 -1.04 -8.44 16.83
CA PRO A 192 -1.23 -7.26 15.98
C PRO A 192 -0.79 -5.92 16.60
N LEU A 193 -1.08 -5.68 17.90
CA LEU A 193 -0.64 -4.46 18.58
C LEU A 193 0.89 -4.37 18.73
N ALA A 194 1.57 -5.50 18.94
CA ALA A 194 3.02 -5.52 19.02
C ALA A 194 3.65 -5.26 17.64
N VAL A 195 3.10 -5.86 16.58
CA VAL A 195 3.50 -5.56 15.20
C VAL A 195 3.33 -4.08 14.89
N SER A 196 2.18 -3.50 15.25
CA SER A 196 1.91 -2.07 15.05
C SER A 196 2.96 -1.18 15.74
N ARG A 197 3.29 -1.46 17.00
CA ARG A 197 4.30 -0.70 17.75
C ARG A 197 5.72 -0.92 17.23
N LEU A 198 6.02 -2.12 16.75
CA LEU A 198 7.31 -2.40 16.11
C LEU A 198 7.46 -1.62 14.80
N LEU A 199 6.40 -1.54 14.00
CA LEU A 199 6.40 -0.73 12.77
C LEU A 199 6.60 0.77 13.07
N ASP A 200 6.00 1.30 14.15
CA ASP A 200 6.25 2.68 14.57
C ASP A 200 7.74 2.89 14.88
N LEU A 201 8.34 2.01 15.69
CA LEU A 201 9.76 2.08 15.98
C LEU A 201 10.63 2.01 14.72
N LEU A 202 10.32 1.11 13.78
CA LEU A 202 11.09 0.95 12.54
C LEU A 202 10.95 2.20 11.65
N ASN A 203 9.76 2.77 11.54
CA ASN A 203 9.54 4.02 10.80
C ASN A 203 10.32 5.18 11.42
N ASP A 204 10.24 5.37 12.74
CA ASP A 204 11.00 6.40 13.45
C ASP A 204 12.52 6.26 13.20
N LEU A 205 13.02 5.02 13.20
CA LEU A 205 14.44 4.75 12.95
C LEU A 205 14.85 5.08 11.51
N VAL A 206 14.01 4.76 10.53
CA VAL A 206 14.26 5.06 9.10
C VAL A 206 14.18 6.57 8.85
N GLU A 207 13.25 7.28 9.49
CA GLU A 207 13.11 8.74 9.34
C GLU A 207 14.33 9.53 9.86
N VAL A 208 15.03 9.00 10.87
CA VAL A 208 16.21 9.69 11.45
C VAL A 208 17.55 9.14 10.96
N ASN A 209 17.58 8.09 10.15
CA ASN A 209 18.80 7.44 9.67
C ASN A 209 18.75 7.16 8.17
N ASP A 210 19.29 8.03 7.35
CA ASP A 210 19.33 7.91 5.88
C ASP A 210 20.07 6.66 5.38
N ASN A 211 20.89 6.06 6.24
CA ASN A 211 21.64 4.85 5.91
C ASN A 211 20.91 3.55 6.27
N LEU A 212 19.72 3.63 6.88
CA LEU A 212 18.95 2.46 7.26
C LEU A 212 17.90 2.12 6.20
N VAL A 213 17.96 0.90 5.69
CA VAL A 213 16.95 0.32 4.81
C VAL A 213 16.28 -0.84 5.55
N VAL A 214 14.97 -0.82 5.66
CA VAL A 214 14.17 -1.90 6.23
C VAL A 214 13.28 -2.48 5.14
N ILE A 215 13.39 -3.78 4.90
CA ILE A 215 12.53 -4.52 3.98
C ILE A 215 11.86 -5.64 4.77
N LEU A 216 10.54 -5.69 4.73
CA LEU A 216 9.78 -6.73 5.41
C LEU A 216 8.75 -7.38 4.46
N THR A 217 8.41 -8.63 4.74
CA THR A 217 7.26 -9.29 4.11
C THR A 217 6.16 -9.47 5.13
N SER A 218 4.92 -9.42 4.68
CA SER A 218 3.75 -9.61 5.54
C SER A 218 2.51 -9.94 4.73
N HIS A 219 1.65 -10.76 5.34
CA HIS A 219 0.28 -10.98 4.89
C HIS A 219 -0.74 -10.32 5.84
N SER A 220 -0.29 -9.61 6.87
CA SER A 220 -1.15 -9.01 7.88
C SER A 220 -1.81 -7.72 7.39
N PRO A 221 -3.15 -7.60 7.44
CA PRO A 221 -3.85 -6.36 7.15
C PRO A 221 -3.39 -5.19 8.03
N GLU A 222 -2.99 -5.46 9.27
CA GLU A 222 -2.51 -4.43 10.20
C GLU A 222 -1.20 -3.80 9.72
N VAL A 223 -0.29 -4.61 9.18
CA VAL A 223 0.95 -4.13 8.57
C VAL A 223 0.63 -3.31 7.32
N ILE A 224 -0.18 -3.88 6.42
CA ILE A 224 -0.51 -3.28 5.13
C ILE A 224 -1.19 -1.91 5.31
N ARG A 225 -2.17 -1.80 6.23
CA ARG A 225 -2.89 -0.54 6.49
C ARG A 225 -2.02 0.56 7.09
N LYS A 226 -0.94 0.19 7.76
CA LYS A 226 -0.08 1.13 8.47
C LYS A 226 0.97 1.79 7.57
N LEU A 227 1.26 1.20 6.43
CA LEU A 227 2.28 1.67 5.51
C LEU A 227 1.69 2.58 4.41
N LYS A 228 2.50 3.54 3.96
CA LYS A 228 2.14 4.40 2.82
C LYS A 228 2.18 3.59 1.51
N PRO A 229 1.32 3.88 0.51
CA PRO A 229 1.32 3.17 -0.77
C PRO A 229 2.71 3.11 -1.44
N ALA A 230 3.51 4.18 -1.33
CA ALA A 230 4.86 4.23 -1.87
C ALA A 230 5.81 3.18 -1.28
N ASN A 231 5.51 2.65 -0.09
CA ASN A 231 6.29 1.63 0.62
C ASN A 231 5.67 0.24 0.49
N LEU A 232 4.60 0.10 -0.29
CA LEU A 232 3.89 -1.16 -0.48
C LEU A 232 4.17 -1.71 -1.88
N LEU A 233 4.71 -2.93 -1.90
CA LEU A 233 5.00 -3.69 -3.11
C LEU A 233 4.22 -5.00 -3.06
N LYS A 234 3.51 -5.33 -4.14
CA LYS A 234 2.85 -6.63 -4.30
C LYS A 234 3.71 -7.54 -5.16
N ILE A 235 3.98 -8.72 -4.65
CA ILE A 235 4.67 -9.78 -5.38
C ILE A 235 3.64 -10.85 -5.71
N SER A 236 3.51 -11.17 -6.99
CA SER A 236 2.64 -12.24 -7.48
C SER A 236 3.48 -13.27 -8.23
N ASN A 237 3.21 -14.55 -7.99
CA ASN A 237 3.84 -15.65 -8.71
C ASN A 237 2.76 -16.40 -9.50
N ASN A 238 2.84 -16.33 -10.82
CA ASN A 238 1.95 -17.00 -11.75
C ASN A 238 2.75 -18.06 -12.50
N ASP A 239 2.64 -19.30 -12.08
CA ASP A 239 3.32 -20.46 -12.69
C ASP A 239 4.84 -20.26 -12.87
N GLY A 240 5.50 -19.71 -11.85
CA GLY A 240 6.94 -19.46 -11.85
C GLY A 240 7.35 -18.09 -12.41
N VAL A 241 6.43 -17.35 -13.00
CA VAL A 241 6.68 -15.95 -13.44
C VAL A 241 6.33 -15.01 -12.31
N VAL A 242 7.35 -14.37 -11.75
CA VAL A 242 7.18 -13.40 -10.66
C VAL A 242 6.97 -12.00 -11.23
N SER A 243 5.90 -11.35 -10.82
CA SER A 243 5.62 -9.95 -11.12
C SER A 243 5.63 -9.08 -9.86
N LEU A 244 6.01 -7.83 -10.02
CA LEU A 244 6.08 -6.84 -8.95
C LEU A 244 5.20 -5.62 -9.31
N GLU A 245 4.26 -5.30 -8.45
CA GLU A 245 3.46 -4.07 -8.54
C GLU A 245 3.87 -3.11 -7.43
N SER A 246 4.12 -1.85 -7.76
CA SER A 246 4.54 -0.80 -6.82
C SER A 246 3.40 0.18 -6.52
N ASN A 247 3.56 0.97 -5.46
CA ASN A 247 2.59 1.98 -5.03
C ASN A 247 1.18 1.41 -4.78
N CYS A 248 1.12 0.22 -4.21
CA CYS A 248 -0.13 -0.47 -3.97
C CYS A 248 -0.91 0.14 -2.80
N TYR A 249 -2.22 0.25 -2.94
CA TYR A 249 -3.08 0.73 -1.86
C TYR A 249 -3.53 -0.42 -0.94
N PRO A 250 -3.73 -0.14 0.38
CA PRO A 250 -4.03 -1.17 1.36
C PRO A 250 -5.23 -2.06 1.00
N SER A 251 -6.37 -1.49 0.62
CA SER A 251 -7.56 -2.30 0.30
C SER A 251 -7.37 -3.17 -0.93
N TYR A 252 -6.62 -2.68 -1.92
CA TYR A 252 -6.25 -3.47 -3.10
C TYR A 252 -5.44 -4.71 -2.71
N LEU A 253 -4.42 -4.55 -1.85
CA LEU A 253 -3.60 -5.68 -1.38
C LEU A 253 -4.37 -6.65 -0.49
N ILE A 254 -5.16 -6.11 0.47
CA ILE A 254 -5.88 -6.92 1.44
C ILE A 254 -6.96 -7.76 0.76
N ARG A 255 -7.59 -7.25 -0.31
CA ARG A 255 -8.60 -7.99 -1.06
C ARG A 255 -8.09 -9.31 -1.64
N ASP A 256 -6.83 -9.39 -2.02
CA ASP A 256 -6.25 -10.61 -2.57
C ASP A 256 -5.99 -11.69 -1.50
N VAL A 257 -5.81 -11.25 -0.25
CA VAL A 257 -5.57 -12.15 0.89
C VAL A 257 -6.86 -12.44 1.66
N TYR A 258 -7.78 -11.46 1.72
CA TYR A 258 -9.04 -11.53 2.46
C TYR A 258 -10.21 -11.15 1.56
N THR A 259 -11.31 -11.87 1.67
CA THR A 259 -12.47 -11.76 0.76
C THR A 259 -13.19 -10.41 0.74
N HIS A 260 -12.99 -9.52 1.72
CA HIS A 260 -13.70 -8.23 1.80
C HIS A 260 -12.88 -7.13 2.49
N ASP A 261 -12.47 -6.11 1.75
CA ASP A 261 -11.91 -4.87 2.34
C ASP A 261 -12.45 -3.56 1.69
N GLY A 262 -13.57 -3.62 0.98
CA GLY A 262 -14.26 -2.44 0.47
C GLY A 262 -13.51 -1.73 -0.67
N PHE A 263 -12.96 -0.57 -0.42
CA PHE A 263 -12.31 0.30 -1.41
C PHE A 263 -11.22 1.16 -0.76
N ASP A 264 -10.32 1.70 -1.58
CA ASP A 264 -9.33 2.70 -1.17
C ASP A 264 -9.89 4.13 -1.36
N PHE A 265 -10.59 4.34 -2.47
CA PHE A 265 -11.20 5.62 -2.84
C PHE A 265 -12.69 5.47 -3.10
N LEU A 266 -13.47 6.33 -2.46
CA LEU A 266 -14.88 6.55 -2.75
C LEU A 266 -15.03 7.87 -3.49
N LEU A 267 -15.44 7.81 -4.75
CA LEU A 267 -15.73 8.98 -5.56
C LEU A 267 -17.26 9.20 -5.57
N LEU A 268 -17.68 10.32 -5.02
CA LEU A 268 -19.10 10.71 -4.99
C LEU A 268 -19.37 11.63 -6.19
N THR A 269 -20.33 11.29 -7.01
CA THR A 269 -20.72 12.08 -8.21
C THR A 269 -22.15 12.57 -8.09
N GLU A 270 -22.54 13.60 -8.89
CA GLU A 270 -23.89 14.12 -8.86
C GLU A 270 -24.87 13.18 -9.58
N ASP A 271 -24.49 12.67 -10.74
CA ASP A 271 -25.37 11.87 -11.60
C ASP A 271 -24.66 10.70 -12.29
N ILE A 272 -25.41 10.00 -13.16
CA ILE A 272 -24.89 8.87 -13.94
C ILE A 272 -23.93 9.32 -15.04
N LEU A 273 -24.11 10.53 -15.60
CA LEU A 273 -23.18 11.07 -16.60
C LEU A 273 -21.80 11.29 -15.98
N ALA A 274 -21.75 11.96 -14.84
CA ALA A 274 -20.54 12.20 -14.09
C ALA A 274 -19.84 10.88 -13.70
N ARG A 275 -20.61 9.90 -13.22
CA ARG A 275 -20.11 8.54 -12.94
C ARG A 275 -19.48 7.90 -14.17
N SER A 276 -20.18 7.89 -15.31
CA SER A 276 -19.70 7.24 -16.54
C SER A 276 -18.46 7.91 -17.11
N ILE A 277 -18.37 9.25 -17.07
CA ILE A 277 -17.18 10.00 -17.48
C ILE A 277 -15.97 9.60 -16.64
N VAL A 278 -16.14 9.62 -15.32
CA VAL A 278 -15.05 9.26 -14.39
C VAL A 278 -14.62 7.82 -14.57
N ASP A 279 -15.58 6.90 -14.70
CA ASP A 279 -15.29 5.47 -14.90
C ASP A 279 -14.45 5.22 -16.16
N LYS A 280 -14.82 5.84 -17.28
CA LYS A 280 -14.07 5.72 -18.54
C LYS A 280 -12.69 6.38 -18.50
N ILE A 281 -12.57 7.53 -17.83
CA ILE A 281 -11.26 8.15 -17.62
C ILE A 281 -10.37 7.26 -16.77
N LEU A 282 -10.87 6.70 -15.67
CA LEU A 282 -10.12 5.78 -14.83
C LEU A 282 -9.63 4.55 -15.62
N LEU A 283 -10.48 4.01 -16.48
CA LEU A 283 -10.14 2.86 -17.34
C LEU A 283 -9.09 3.23 -18.39
N LYS A 284 -9.33 4.32 -19.13
CA LYS A 284 -8.46 4.78 -20.22
C LYS A 284 -7.05 5.13 -19.75
N GLU A 285 -6.95 5.73 -18.58
CA GLU A 285 -5.70 6.20 -17.98
C GLU A 285 -5.02 5.17 -17.06
N GLY A 286 -5.56 3.95 -16.94
CA GLY A 286 -5.02 2.91 -16.05
C GLY A 286 -5.06 3.26 -14.56
N LEU A 287 -5.92 4.21 -14.14
CA LEU A 287 -5.94 4.74 -12.77
C LEU A 287 -6.58 3.79 -11.75
N ARG A 288 -7.02 2.61 -12.17
CA ARG A 288 -7.51 1.53 -11.29
C ARG A 288 -6.44 0.49 -10.95
N GLU A 289 -5.30 0.58 -11.58
CA GLU A 289 -4.18 -0.29 -11.25
C GLU A 289 -3.69 -0.01 -9.84
N SER A 290 -3.43 -1.07 -9.07
CA SER A 290 -2.91 -1.01 -7.68
C SER A 290 -3.83 -0.33 -6.66
N ARG A 291 -5.11 -0.04 -7.00
CA ARG A 291 -6.08 0.62 -6.09
C ARG A 291 -7.52 0.25 -6.39
N LEU A 292 -8.35 0.22 -5.34
CA LEU A 292 -9.79 -0.01 -5.46
C LEU A 292 -10.54 1.32 -5.44
N VAL A 293 -11.13 1.69 -6.57
CA VAL A 293 -11.91 2.93 -6.73
C VAL A 293 -13.37 2.57 -6.92
N HIS A 294 -14.23 3.04 -6.03
CA HIS A 294 -15.69 2.91 -6.12
C HIS A 294 -16.32 4.26 -6.42
N ILE A 295 -17.27 4.29 -7.36
CA ILE A 295 -17.93 5.52 -7.80
C ILE A 295 -19.43 5.41 -7.47
N VAL A 296 -19.95 6.37 -6.72
CA VAL A 296 -21.36 6.40 -6.30
C VAL A 296 -22.02 7.72 -6.68
N PRO A 297 -23.05 7.70 -7.53
CA PRO A 297 -23.88 8.87 -7.75
C PRO A 297 -24.75 9.12 -6.50
N ALA A 298 -24.63 10.32 -5.92
CA ALA A 298 -25.28 10.67 -4.65
C ALA A 298 -26.37 11.76 -4.79
N GLY A 299 -26.65 12.21 -6.01
CA GLY A 299 -27.61 13.26 -6.31
C GLY A 299 -26.95 14.63 -6.43
N GLY A 300 -27.75 15.73 -6.32
CA GLY A 300 -27.25 17.08 -6.52
C GLY A 300 -26.06 17.43 -5.61
N TRP A 301 -25.27 18.42 -6.00
CA TRP A 301 -24.01 18.80 -5.38
C TRP A 301 -24.05 19.01 -3.86
N GLU A 302 -25.14 19.56 -3.32
CA GLU A 302 -25.32 19.74 -1.88
C GLU A 302 -25.36 18.39 -1.15
N ASN A 303 -26.08 17.41 -1.72
CA ASN A 303 -26.14 16.04 -1.16
C ASN A 303 -24.76 15.36 -1.22
N VAL A 304 -24.02 15.53 -2.33
CA VAL A 304 -22.68 14.98 -2.51
C VAL A 304 -21.74 15.51 -1.43
N LEU A 305 -21.70 16.82 -1.21
CA LEU A 305 -20.82 17.45 -0.22
C LEU A 305 -21.25 17.13 1.23
N THR A 306 -22.56 17.11 1.49
CA THR A 306 -23.11 16.73 2.79
C THR A 306 -22.73 15.29 3.13
N LEU A 307 -22.94 14.36 2.19
CA LEU A 307 -22.57 12.95 2.39
C LEU A 307 -21.06 12.79 2.61
N GLN A 308 -20.23 13.48 1.83
CA GLN A 308 -18.77 13.46 2.04
C GLN A 308 -18.41 13.93 3.44
N LYS A 309 -18.97 15.03 3.90
CA LYS A 309 -18.73 15.59 5.23
C LYS A 309 -19.13 14.61 6.34
N GLU A 310 -20.31 14.03 6.25
CA GLU A 310 -20.80 13.06 7.24
C GLU A 310 -19.91 11.81 7.31
N LEU A 311 -19.52 11.26 6.16
CA LEU A 311 -18.63 10.10 6.09
C LEU A 311 -17.25 10.37 6.73
N LEU A 312 -16.71 11.60 6.55
CA LEU A 312 -15.43 12.01 7.11
C LEU A 312 -15.53 12.32 8.61
N VAL A 313 -16.50 13.12 9.03
CA VAL A 313 -16.68 13.51 10.44
C VAL A 313 -17.00 12.31 11.32
N GLY A 314 -17.87 11.44 10.86
CA GLY A 314 -18.23 10.21 11.57
C GLY A 314 -17.18 9.11 11.50
N ASN A 315 -16.08 9.30 10.75
CA ASN A 315 -15.10 8.26 10.45
C ASN A 315 -15.74 6.91 10.07
N VAL A 316 -16.85 6.98 9.32
CA VAL A 316 -17.71 5.82 9.01
C VAL A 316 -16.98 4.75 8.20
N LEU A 317 -16.02 5.18 7.40
CA LEU A 317 -15.29 4.31 6.47
C LEU A 317 -14.01 3.72 7.07
N GLY A 318 -13.59 4.18 8.25
CA GLY A 318 -12.39 3.72 8.91
C GLY A 318 -11.09 4.33 8.35
N ILE A 319 -9.97 3.78 8.81
CA ILE A 319 -8.63 4.28 8.49
C ILE A 319 -8.28 3.96 7.02
N SER A 320 -7.50 4.84 6.39
CA SER A 320 -6.96 4.69 5.03
C SER A 320 -7.94 4.83 3.88
N LYS A 321 -9.24 5.06 4.12
CA LYS A 321 -10.22 5.30 3.07
C LYS A 321 -10.28 6.79 2.72
N GLN A 322 -10.34 7.09 1.43
CA GLN A 322 -10.43 8.47 0.94
C GLN A 322 -11.78 8.71 0.25
N VAL A 323 -12.41 9.82 0.58
CA VAL A 323 -13.67 10.25 -0.05
C VAL A 323 -13.42 11.54 -0.82
N ILE A 324 -13.84 11.56 -2.06
CA ILE A 324 -13.63 12.70 -2.97
C ILE A 324 -14.95 12.98 -3.69
N SER A 325 -15.36 14.24 -3.70
CA SER A 325 -16.53 14.69 -4.45
C SER A 325 -16.11 15.10 -5.86
N ILE A 326 -16.88 14.66 -6.86
CA ILE A 326 -16.74 15.05 -8.25
C ILE A 326 -18.04 15.74 -8.65
N LEU A 327 -17.93 17.03 -8.87
CA LEU A 327 -19.05 17.93 -9.12
C LEU A 327 -19.09 18.37 -10.57
N ASP A 328 -20.27 18.74 -11.04
CA ASP A 328 -20.48 19.30 -12.36
C ASP A 328 -19.76 20.66 -12.52
N GLY A 329 -19.36 20.99 -13.74
CA GLY A 329 -18.58 22.20 -13.99
C GLY A 329 -19.28 23.51 -13.68
N ASP A 330 -20.60 23.55 -13.82
CA ASP A 330 -21.43 24.74 -13.58
C ASP A 330 -21.67 25.05 -12.09
N ILE A 331 -21.27 24.13 -11.21
CA ILE A 331 -21.39 24.30 -9.74
C ILE A 331 -20.19 25.01 -9.14
N LYS A 332 -19.08 25.09 -9.84
CA LYS A 332 -17.79 25.57 -9.30
C LYS A 332 -17.87 26.91 -8.61
N GLU A 333 -18.65 27.86 -9.12
CA GLU A 333 -18.82 29.20 -8.54
C GLU A 333 -19.87 29.26 -7.44
N ARG A 334 -20.67 28.18 -7.29
CA ARG A 334 -21.75 28.10 -6.28
C ARG A 334 -21.30 27.46 -4.98
N VAL A 335 -20.23 26.69 -5.02
CA VAL A 335 -19.70 26.00 -3.83
C VAL A 335 -19.07 27.03 -2.91
N GLY A 336 -19.70 27.30 -1.78
CA GLY A 336 -19.26 28.27 -0.78
C GLY A 336 -18.01 27.84 0.02
N ASP A 337 -17.50 28.79 0.79
CA ASP A 337 -16.33 28.63 1.65
C ASP A 337 -16.49 27.57 2.73
N GLU A 338 -17.71 27.26 3.11
CA GLU A 338 -18.07 26.23 4.11
C GLU A 338 -17.62 24.80 3.75
N HIS A 339 -17.25 24.58 2.49
CA HIS A 339 -16.77 23.30 1.99
C HIS A 339 -15.30 23.30 1.58
N LYS A 340 -14.51 24.30 2.01
CA LYS A 340 -13.08 24.43 1.61
C LYS A 340 -12.24 23.22 1.97
N ASP A 341 -12.51 22.61 3.12
CA ASP A 341 -11.73 21.47 3.65
C ASP A 341 -12.04 20.14 2.96
N LEU A 342 -13.11 20.08 2.15
CA LEU A 342 -13.49 18.89 1.44
C LEU A 342 -12.70 18.75 0.12
N ARG A 343 -12.13 17.57 -0.12
CA ARG A 343 -11.50 17.26 -1.40
C ARG A 343 -12.56 17.14 -2.48
N LYS A 344 -12.47 18.00 -3.50
CA LYS A 344 -13.44 18.04 -4.60
C LYS A 344 -12.78 18.36 -5.92
N LEU A 345 -13.31 17.78 -6.99
CA LEU A 345 -12.93 18.03 -8.38
C LEU A 345 -14.16 18.49 -9.16
N PHE A 346 -13.95 19.22 -10.23
CA PHE A 346 -15.02 19.72 -11.10
C PHE A 346 -14.83 19.18 -12.51
N LEU A 347 -15.88 18.59 -13.05
CA LEU A 347 -15.91 18.17 -14.45
C LEU A 347 -15.93 19.39 -15.38
N PRO A 348 -15.43 19.27 -16.62
CA PRO A 348 -15.57 20.35 -17.64
C PRO A 348 -16.96 20.39 -18.28
N VAL A 349 -17.91 19.59 -17.80
CA VAL A 349 -19.28 19.48 -18.30
C VAL A 349 -20.27 19.75 -17.18
N SER A 350 -21.48 20.18 -17.54
CA SER A 350 -22.62 20.33 -16.62
C SER A 350 -23.41 19.01 -16.53
N SER A 351 -24.45 19.00 -15.68
CA SER A 351 -25.39 17.87 -15.59
C SER A 351 -25.97 17.48 -16.95
N ILE A 352 -26.36 16.20 -17.10
CA ILE A 352 -26.84 15.67 -18.37
C ILE A 352 -28.00 16.50 -18.97
N GLU A 353 -28.90 16.99 -18.12
CA GLU A 353 -30.05 17.78 -18.57
C GLU A 353 -29.61 19.14 -19.16
N LYS A 354 -28.73 19.86 -18.45
CA LYS A 354 -28.19 21.15 -18.90
C LYS A 354 -27.29 20.98 -20.12
N PHE A 355 -26.47 19.94 -20.12
CA PHE A 355 -25.63 19.62 -21.26
C PHE A 355 -26.47 19.39 -22.52
N MET A 356 -27.48 18.52 -22.43
CA MET A 356 -28.37 18.24 -23.56
C MET A 356 -29.17 19.47 -23.98
N TYR A 357 -29.60 20.28 -23.03
CA TYR A 357 -30.31 21.53 -23.36
C TYR A 357 -29.42 22.52 -24.15
N GLY A 358 -28.19 22.73 -23.68
CA GLY A 358 -27.21 23.58 -24.34
C GLY A 358 -26.86 23.09 -25.74
N VAL A 359 -26.69 21.78 -25.92
CA VAL A 359 -26.36 21.21 -27.26
C VAL A 359 -27.57 21.23 -28.21
N VAL A 360 -28.74 20.88 -27.73
CA VAL A 360 -29.92 20.63 -28.57
C VAL A 360 -30.68 21.94 -28.88
N ILE A 361 -30.88 22.82 -27.88
CA ILE A 361 -31.65 24.06 -28.02
C ILE A 361 -30.73 25.25 -28.35
N GLU A 362 -29.68 25.44 -27.58
CA GLU A 362 -28.78 26.59 -27.70
C GLU A 362 -27.75 26.39 -28.81
N ASN A 363 -27.59 25.15 -29.29
CA ASN A 363 -26.65 24.76 -30.35
C ASN A 363 -25.21 25.19 -30.05
N ASN A 364 -24.82 25.17 -28.80
CA ASN A 364 -23.50 25.61 -28.34
C ASN A 364 -22.35 24.71 -28.83
N ASN A 365 -22.67 23.49 -29.33
CA ASN A 365 -21.71 22.58 -29.97
C ASN A 365 -22.40 21.84 -31.16
N PRO A 366 -22.34 22.42 -32.39
CA PRO A 366 -22.97 21.80 -33.56
C PRO A 366 -22.42 20.43 -33.93
N GLY A 367 -21.14 20.18 -33.65
CA GLY A 367 -20.47 18.88 -33.91
C GLY A 367 -21.06 17.77 -33.05
N ILE A 368 -21.17 18.01 -31.76
CA ILE A 368 -21.79 17.07 -30.82
C ILE A 368 -23.27 16.89 -31.13
N ARG A 369 -23.98 17.98 -31.42
CA ARG A 369 -25.41 17.93 -31.79
C ARG A 369 -25.65 17.03 -33.00
N LYS A 370 -24.82 17.14 -34.04
CA LYS A 370 -24.90 16.28 -35.22
C LYS A 370 -24.70 14.80 -34.85
N ILE A 371 -23.68 14.49 -34.06
CA ILE A 371 -23.40 13.11 -33.63
C ILE A 371 -24.57 12.54 -32.85
N ILE A 372 -25.09 13.29 -31.88
CA ILE A 372 -26.24 12.86 -31.07
C ILE A 372 -27.47 12.61 -31.98
N ASN A 373 -27.75 13.50 -32.94
CA ASN A 373 -28.83 13.29 -33.87
C ASN A 373 -28.64 12.01 -34.71
N ASP A 374 -27.47 11.86 -35.33
CA ASP A 374 -27.21 10.80 -36.30
C ASP A 374 -27.08 9.41 -35.64
N LYS A 375 -26.61 9.34 -34.39
CA LYS A 375 -26.45 8.07 -33.69
C LYS A 375 -27.69 7.64 -32.89
N TYR A 376 -28.35 8.58 -32.22
CA TYR A 376 -29.37 8.23 -31.23
C TYR A 376 -30.78 8.64 -31.62
N PHE A 377 -30.97 9.55 -32.58
CA PHE A 377 -32.26 10.05 -32.99
C PHE A 377 -32.53 9.82 -34.50
N THR A 378 -32.28 8.57 -34.92
CA THR A 378 -32.39 8.16 -36.33
C THR A 378 -33.83 7.98 -36.83
N VAL A 379 -34.76 7.64 -35.96
CA VAL A 379 -36.20 7.44 -36.29
C VAL A 379 -36.92 8.78 -36.25
N LYS A 380 -36.70 9.54 -35.19
CA LYS A 380 -37.26 10.87 -34.99
C LYS A 380 -36.09 11.83 -34.74
N SER A 381 -35.88 12.79 -35.67
CA SER A 381 -34.76 13.70 -35.56
C SER A 381 -34.87 14.64 -34.36
N LEU A 382 -33.70 15.11 -33.86
CA LEU A 382 -33.69 16.10 -32.77
C LEU A 382 -34.51 17.34 -33.13
N ASP A 383 -34.47 17.81 -34.40
CA ASP A 383 -35.22 18.97 -34.85
C ASP A 383 -36.72 18.75 -34.70
N THR A 384 -37.20 17.56 -35.05
CA THR A 384 -38.63 17.19 -34.83
C THR A 384 -38.97 17.19 -33.34
N LEU A 385 -38.14 16.61 -32.49
CA LEU A 385 -38.36 16.57 -31.04
C LEU A 385 -38.35 17.96 -30.40
N VAL A 386 -37.47 18.84 -30.88
CA VAL A 386 -37.40 20.27 -30.50
C VAL A 386 -38.64 21.03 -30.93
N ALA A 387 -39.10 20.84 -32.17
CA ALA A 387 -40.33 21.48 -32.69
C ALA A 387 -41.54 21.06 -31.83
N GLU A 388 -41.66 19.79 -31.49
CA GLU A 388 -42.71 19.29 -30.60
C GLU A 388 -42.61 19.83 -29.18
N PHE A 389 -41.35 19.99 -28.67
CA PHE A 389 -41.13 20.57 -27.35
C PHE A 389 -41.57 22.03 -27.33
N ASN A 390 -41.18 22.82 -28.31
CA ASN A 390 -41.53 24.23 -28.42
C ASN A 390 -43.06 24.43 -28.64
N SER A 391 -43.71 23.57 -29.42
CA SER A 391 -45.14 23.58 -29.62
C SER A 391 -45.92 23.32 -28.31
N ARG A 392 -45.38 22.38 -27.51
CA ARG A 392 -45.97 22.05 -26.18
C ARG A 392 -45.77 23.14 -25.11
N TYR A 393 -44.62 23.86 -25.24
CA TYR A 393 -44.25 24.92 -24.33
C TYR A 393 -43.91 26.23 -25.08
N PRO A 394 -44.95 26.98 -25.52
CA PRO A 394 -44.75 28.23 -26.26
C PRO A 394 -44.03 29.32 -25.43
N LYS A 395 -44.09 29.22 -24.12
CA LYS A 395 -43.27 30.00 -23.17
C LYS A 395 -42.37 29.05 -22.44
N ALA A 396 -41.13 29.50 -22.16
CA ALA A 396 -40.16 28.67 -21.43
C ALA A 396 -40.75 28.14 -20.12
N PRO A 397 -40.83 26.82 -19.96
CA PRO A 397 -41.41 26.23 -18.75
C PRO A 397 -40.43 26.35 -17.57
N LYS A 398 -40.90 26.16 -16.38
CA LYS A 398 -39.99 25.98 -15.21
C LYS A 398 -39.14 24.71 -15.43
N ASN A 399 -37.80 24.81 -15.27
CA ASN A 399 -36.81 23.76 -15.53
C ASN A 399 -36.89 23.20 -16.97
N PRO A 400 -36.63 24.01 -17.99
CA PRO A 400 -36.76 23.62 -19.39
C PRO A 400 -35.80 22.49 -19.78
N ASP A 401 -34.61 22.48 -19.23
CA ASP A 401 -33.56 21.48 -19.34
C ASP A 401 -34.04 20.08 -18.94
N LYS A 402 -34.61 19.94 -17.75
CA LYS A 402 -35.15 18.66 -17.27
C LYS A 402 -36.32 18.18 -18.11
N LYS A 403 -37.23 19.10 -18.54
CA LYS A 403 -38.36 18.72 -19.36
C LYS A 403 -37.96 18.29 -20.76
N LEU A 404 -36.97 18.95 -21.35
CA LEU A 404 -36.43 18.54 -22.63
C LEU A 404 -35.78 17.16 -22.51
N TYR A 405 -34.87 16.98 -21.53
CA TYR A 405 -34.18 15.72 -21.33
C TYR A 405 -35.17 14.57 -21.12
N PHE A 406 -36.21 14.77 -20.30
CA PHE A 406 -37.25 13.76 -20.09
C PHE A 406 -37.99 13.40 -21.38
N LYS A 407 -38.23 14.35 -22.28
CA LYS A 407 -38.82 14.08 -23.59
C LYS A 407 -37.90 13.26 -24.49
N LEU A 408 -36.60 13.62 -24.55
CA LEU A 408 -35.60 12.87 -25.28
C LEU A 408 -35.45 11.44 -24.73
N LYS A 409 -35.41 11.31 -23.42
CA LYS A 409 -35.33 10.02 -22.72
C LYS A 409 -36.50 9.11 -23.12
N LYS A 410 -37.74 9.60 -23.07
CA LYS A 410 -38.91 8.82 -23.52
C LYS A 410 -38.79 8.37 -24.98
N ASP A 411 -38.21 9.16 -25.85
CA ASP A 411 -38.05 8.79 -27.26
C ASP A 411 -37.06 7.63 -27.43
N PHE A 412 -35.90 7.71 -26.84
CA PHE A 412 -34.93 6.63 -26.98
C PHE A 412 -35.32 5.37 -26.17
N GLU A 413 -35.95 5.50 -25.00
CA GLU A 413 -36.49 4.35 -24.24
C GLU A 413 -37.59 3.62 -25.00
N SER A 414 -38.44 4.35 -25.72
CA SER A 414 -39.46 3.73 -26.57
C SER A 414 -38.91 2.83 -27.68
N ARG A 415 -37.62 3.01 -27.98
CA ARG A 415 -36.86 2.23 -28.97
C ARG A 415 -35.97 1.16 -28.33
N GLY A 416 -36.12 0.91 -27.02
CA GLY A 416 -35.34 -0.09 -26.30
C GLY A 416 -33.94 0.34 -25.90
N ILE A 417 -33.59 1.63 -26.02
CA ILE A 417 -32.32 2.17 -25.56
C ILE A 417 -32.49 2.63 -24.12
N THR A 418 -31.81 1.99 -23.19
CA THR A 418 -31.84 2.42 -21.77
C THR A 418 -31.04 3.72 -21.59
N GLU A 419 -31.39 4.48 -20.55
CA GLU A 419 -30.65 5.71 -20.21
C GLU A 419 -29.17 5.44 -19.96
N GLU A 420 -28.86 4.35 -19.28
CA GLU A 420 -27.49 3.96 -18.98
C GLU A 420 -26.69 3.66 -20.27
N LEU A 421 -27.28 2.93 -21.22
CA LEU A 421 -26.66 2.64 -22.50
C LEU A 421 -26.45 3.92 -23.32
N PHE A 422 -27.45 4.82 -23.33
CA PHE A 422 -27.35 6.10 -24.02
C PHE A 422 -26.19 6.94 -23.45
N ILE A 423 -26.13 7.08 -22.11
CA ILE A 423 -25.11 7.87 -21.43
C ILE A 423 -23.72 7.26 -21.65
N ASN A 424 -23.56 5.94 -21.52
CA ASN A 424 -22.28 5.28 -21.73
C ASN A 424 -21.74 5.50 -23.14
N ASN A 425 -22.56 5.40 -24.15
CA ASN A 425 -22.16 5.66 -25.53
C ASN A 425 -21.88 7.15 -25.79
N LEU A 426 -22.69 8.04 -25.22
CA LEU A 426 -22.50 9.49 -25.30
C LEU A 426 -21.14 9.91 -24.72
N VAL A 427 -20.75 9.31 -23.59
CA VAL A 427 -19.45 9.62 -22.94
C VAL A 427 -18.27 9.28 -23.86
N ASP A 428 -18.32 8.22 -24.65
CA ASP A 428 -17.27 7.90 -25.62
C ASP A 428 -17.10 9.03 -26.65
N ASP A 429 -18.22 9.60 -27.11
CA ASP A 429 -18.18 10.74 -28.00
C ASP A 429 -17.67 12.01 -27.29
N LEU A 430 -18.13 12.27 -26.05
CA LEU A 430 -17.71 13.44 -25.28
C LEU A 430 -16.21 13.46 -25.00
N LEU A 431 -15.61 12.31 -24.68
CA LEU A 431 -14.16 12.20 -24.44
C LEU A 431 -13.31 12.52 -25.68
N ASN A 432 -13.91 12.51 -26.88
CA ASN A 432 -13.24 12.91 -28.12
C ASN A 432 -13.43 14.40 -28.46
N PHE A 433 -14.45 15.05 -27.92
CA PHE A 433 -14.83 16.43 -28.29
C PHE A 433 -14.56 17.48 -27.20
N ILE A 434 -14.46 17.04 -25.95
CA ILE A 434 -14.24 17.94 -24.82
C ILE A 434 -12.89 17.63 -24.22
N ASP A 435 -12.15 18.68 -23.88
CA ASP A 435 -10.85 18.55 -23.24
C ASP A 435 -11.01 18.24 -21.74
N PHE A 436 -10.71 17.00 -21.37
CA PHE A 436 -10.69 16.51 -20.00
C PHE A 436 -9.27 16.53 -19.39
N THR A 437 -8.25 17.01 -20.07
CA THR A 437 -6.83 16.92 -19.64
C THR A 437 -6.63 17.50 -18.24
N LYS A 438 -7.20 18.68 -17.99
CA LYS A 438 -7.06 19.31 -16.65
C LYS A 438 -7.70 18.49 -15.55
N PHE A 439 -8.91 17.98 -15.78
CA PHE A 439 -9.62 17.13 -14.83
C PHE A 439 -8.87 15.81 -14.61
N THR A 440 -8.41 15.17 -15.68
CA THR A 440 -7.63 13.92 -15.62
C THR A 440 -6.36 14.09 -14.80
N ASN A 441 -5.61 15.17 -14.98
CA ASN A 441 -4.40 15.46 -14.22
C ASN A 441 -4.71 15.69 -12.74
N GLN A 442 -5.79 16.39 -12.42
CA GLN A 442 -6.24 16.57 -11.04
C GLN A 442 -6.68 15.24 -10.41
N LEU A 443 -7.44 14.42 -11.14
CA LEU A 443 -7.87 13.11 -10.69
C LEU A 443 -6.66 12.19 -10.42
N ARG A 444 -5.68 12.16 -11.33
CA ARG A 444 -4.42 11.43 -11.15
C ARG A 444 -3.69 11.88 -9.88
N SER A 445 -3.52 13.18 -9.69
CA SER A 445 -2.87 13.74 -8.50
C SER A 445 -3.57 13.35 -7.19
N VAL A 446 -4.90 13.37 -7.17
CA VAL A 446 -5.69 13.06 -5.98
C VAL A 446 -5.68 11.56 -5.67
N LEU A 447 -5.62 10.72 -6.69
CA LEU A 447 -5.50 9.26 -6.54
C LEU A 447 -4.05 8.82 -6.26
N GLY A 448 -3.07 9.71 -6.26
CA GLY A 448 -1.65 9.39 -6.00
C GLY A 448 -1.01 8.58 -7.13
N ALA A 449 -1.39 8.84 -8.38
CA ALA A 449 -0.90 8.14 -9.57
C ALA A 449 0.10 8.99 -10.36
#